data_3877c9aa86fec08483d8a2ae7d05e1b4
#
_entry.id   3877c9aa86fec08483d8a2ae7d05e1b4
#
_cell.length_a   1.000
_cell.length_b   1.000
_cell.length_c   1.000
_cell.angle_alpha   90.00
_cell.angle_beta   90.00
_cell.angle_gamma   90.00
#
_symmetry.space_group_name_H-M   'P 1'
#
loop_
_entity.id
_entity.type
_entity.pdbx_description
1 polymer ?
#
loop_
_entity_poly.entity_id
_entity_poly.type
_entity_poly.pdbx_seq_one_letter_code
_entity_poly.pdbx_strand_id
1 'polypeptide(L)'
;MCFPRVGGLTVIKVGAGIQIPPNSSRILHDWGLGPRLDTVAVQPGAMIIRRWEDGEAIGLTDVGPKFRAIFHAPYYVIHRANFHEILHGRAHELGVDIKLGSKVEAYDAETPSVTLQNDQVLIADLIVAADGRIFWRQGH
;
A
#
# COMPACT_ATOMS: atom_id res chain seq x y z
N MET A 1 -11.57 -0.92 -20.20
CA MET A 1 -10.39 -0.86 -19.32
C MET A 1 -10.04 -2.30 -18.97
N CYS A 2 -8.94 -2.81 -19.53
CA CYS A 2 -8.60 -4.25 -19.40
C CYS A 2 -7.82 -4.46 -18.10
N PHE A 3 -8.29 -5.32 -17.23
CA PHE A 3 -7.60 -5.67 -15.97
C PHE A 3 -6.61 -6.79 -16.27
N PRO A 4 -5.35 -6.70 -15.84
CA PRO A 4 -4.43 -7.81 -15.97
C PRO A 4 -4.93 -8.98 -15.13
N ARG A 5 -5.07 -10.15 -15.76
CA ARG A 5 -5.33 -11.41 -15.07
C ARG A 5 -3.98 -12.02 -14.69
N VAL A 6 -3.78 -12.24 -13.42
CA VAL A 6 -2.65 -13.03 -12.93
C VAL A 6 -3.22 -14.33 -12.39
N GLY A 7 -2.88 -15.46 -13.02
CA GLY A 7 -3.26 -16.79 -12.55
C GLY A 7 -4.78 -17.06 -12.47
N GLY A 8 -5.60 -16.44 -13.34
CA GLY A 8 -7.05 -16.68 -13.35
C GLY A 8 -7.87 -15.93 -12.28
N LEU A 9 -7.22 -15.29 -11.31
CA LEU A 9 -7.86 -14.41 -10.33
C LEU A 9 -7.82 -12.95 -10.81
N THR A 10 -8.95 -12.27 -10.74
CA THR A 10 -9.05 -10.83 -11.05
C THR A 10 -8.66 -10.04 -9.82
N VAL A 11 -7.63 -9.20 -9.92
CA VAL A 11 -7.34 -8.20 -8.88
C VAL A 11 -8.46 -7.18 -8.89
N ILE A 12 -9.39 -7.28 -7.94
CA ILE A 12 -10.51 -6.36 -7.83
C ILE A 12 -9.99 -5.01 -7.33
N LYS A 13 -10.22 -3.96 -8.10
CA LYS A 13 -9.95 -2.57 -7.67
C LYS A 13 -10.98 -2.13 -6.64
N VAL A 14 -10.78 -2.49 -5.38
CA VAL A 14 -11.58 -2.03 -4.25
C VAL A 14 -10.78 -0.99 -3.46
N GLY A 15 -11.40 0.12 -3.13
CA GLY A 15 -10.77 1.06 -2.21
C GLY A 15 -11.32 2.47 -2.28
N ALA A 16 -10.94 3.23 -1.26
CA ALA A 16 -11.15 4.67 -1.15
C ALA A 16 -9.84 5.43 -1.40
N GLY A 17 -9.90 6.75 -1.35
CA GLY A 17 -8.70 7.58 -1.35
C GLY A 17 -7.84 7.31 -0.11
N ILE A 18 -6.53 7.30 -0.29
CA ILE A 18 -5.56 7.25 0.80
C ILE A 18 -4.58 8.42 0.68
N GLN A 19 -4.03 8.80 1.81
CA GLN A 19 -3.02 9.83 1.91
C GLN A 19 -1.64 9.18 2.06
N ILE A 20 -0.65 9.71 1.36
CA ILE A 20 0.74 9.28 1.42
C ILE A 20 1.57 10.49 1.83
N PRO A 21 1.84 10.66 3.12
CA PRO A 21 2.64 11.76 3.62
C PRO A 21 4.14 11.58 3.30
N PRO A 22 4.97 12.63 3.49
CA PRO A 22 6.38 12.64 3.11
C PRO A 22 7.25 11.53 3.68
N ASN A 23 6.96 11.03 4.87
CA ASN A 23 7.67 9.89 5.45
C ASN A 23 7.53 8.61 4.60
N SER A 24 6.39 8.43 3.94
CA SER A 24 6.15 7.31 3.03
C SER A 24 6.53 7.65 1.60
N SER A 25 6.16 8.84 1.10
CA SER A 25 6.43 9.19 -0.31
C SER A 25 7.92 9.25 -0.61
N ARG A 26 8.76 9.67 0.33
CA ARG A 26 10.22 9.63 0.20
C ARG A 26 10.72 8.21 -0.10
N ILE A 27 10.28 7.23 0.69
CA ILE A 27 10.65 5.82 0.49
C ILE A 27 10.18 5.31 -0.88
N LEU A 28 8.97 5.69 -1.29
CA LEU A 28 8.44 5.30 -2.60
C LEU A 28 9.24 5.93 -3.74
N HIS A 29 9.73 7.15 -3.57
CA HIS A 29 10.64 7.79 -4.53
C HIS A 29 11.98 7.07 -4.60
N ASP A 30 12.56 6.68 -3.46
CA ASP A 30 13.80 5.90 -3.40
C ASP A 30 13.64 4.52 -4.08
N TRP A 31 12.44 3.95 -4.06
CA TRP A 31 12.12 2.72 -4.81
C TRP A 31 11.86 2.96 -6.30
N GLY A 32 11.97 4.20 -6.78
CA GLY A 32 11.79 4.57 -8.18
C GLY A 32 10.32 4.68 -8.62
N LEU A 33 9.39 4.81 -7.67
CA LEU A 33 7.95 4.90 -7.95
C LEU A 33 7.44 6.33 -8.16
N GLY A 34 8.29 7.35 -7.89
CA GLY A 34 7.92 8.76 -8.02
C GLY A 34 7.24 9.11 -9.34
N PRO A 35 7.85 8.80 -10.51
CA PRO A 35 7.26 9.13 -11.81
C PRO A 35 5.87 8.52 -12.03
N ARG A 36 5.62 7.31 -11.52
CA ARG A 36 4.30 6.65 -11.62
C ARG A 36 3.27 7.29 -10.69
N LEU A 37 3.69 7.65 -9.49
CA LEU A 37 2.82 8.35 -8.53
C LEU A 37 2.41 9.71 -9.09
N ASP A 38 3.35 10.47 -9.66
CA ASP A 38 3.08 11.79 -10.24
C ASP A 38 2.05 11.76 -11.39
N THR A 39 1.87 10.63 -12.07
CA THR A 39 0.87 10.50 -13.13
C THR A 39 -0.56 10.25 -12.65
N VAL A 40 -0.75 9.69 -11.46
CA VAL A 40 -2.07 9.24 -10.98
C VAL A 40 -2.49 9.80 -9.63
N ALA A 41 -1.53 10.30 -8.84
CA ALA A 41 -1.80 10.89 -7.54
C ALA A 41 -2.02 12.41 -7.67
N VAL A 42 -2.80 12.94 -6.74
CA VAL A 42 -2.97 14.38 -6.59
C VAL A 42 -2.03 14.88 -5.51
N GLN A 43 -1.35 15.99 -5.77
CA GLN A 43 -0.58 16.75 -4.78
C GLN A 43 -1.43 17.92 -4.29
N PRO A 44 -2.11 17.82 -3.13
CA PRO A 44 -2.94 18.90 -2.62
C PRO A 44 -2.08 20.09 -2.17
N GLY A 45 -2.60 21.31 -2.32
CA GLY A 45 -1.95 22.50 -1.80
C GLY A 45 -2.17 22.70 -0.30
N ALA A 46 -3.33 22.27 0.21
CA ALA A 46 -3.69 22.41 1.62
C ALA A 46 -4.70 21.36 2.06
N MET A 47 -4.73 21.10 3.35
CA MET A 47 -5.82 20.43 4.06
C MET A 47 -6.60 21.46 4.83
N ILE A 48 -7.92 21.50 4.63
CA ILE A 48 -8.82 22.44 5.27
C ILE A 48 -9.79 21.64 6.16
N ILE A 49 -9.80 21.95 7.44
CA ILE A 49 -10.79 21.45 8.38
C ILE A 49 -11.92 22.46 8.44
N ARG A 50 -13.15 22.01 8.21
CA ARG A 50 -14.33 22.87 8.23
C ARG A 50 -15.25 22.47 9.38
N ARG A 51 -15.89 23.45 9.96
CA ARG A 51 -16.98 23.23 10.91
C ARG A 51 -18.17 22.63 10.16
N TRP A 52 -18.81 21.63 10.73
CA TRP A 52 -19.87 20.90 10.04
C TRP A 52 -21.18 21.71 9.99
N GLU A 53 -21.42 22.60 10.96
CA GLU A 53 -22.67 23.37 11.08
C GLU A 53 -22.82 24.42 9.98
N ASP A 54 -21.76 25.12 9.63
CA ASP A 54 -21.79 26.30 8.74
C ASP A 54 -20.74 26.25 7.63
N GLY A 55 -19.84 25.25 7.66
CA GLY A 55 -18.77 25.11 6.69
C GLY A 55 -17.60 26.07 6.88
N GLU A 56 -17.57 26.84 7.98
CA GLU A 56 -16.46 27.76 8.28
C GLU A 56 -15.13 26.98 8.40
N ALA A 57 -14.07 27.53 7.82
CA ALA A 57 -12.74 26.92 7.94
C ALA A 57 -12.16 27.19 9.34
N ILE A 58 -12.06 26.14 10.16
CA ILE A 58 -11.53 26.18 11.52
C ILE A 58 -10.08 25.71 11.62
N GLY A 59 -9.52 25.17 10.55
CA GLY A 59 -8.12 24.78 10.48
C GLY A 59 -7.63 24.70 9.04
N LEU A 60 -6.37 25.07 8.83
CA LEU A 60 -5.70 25.00 7.55
C LEU A 60 -4.26 24.50 7.76
N THR A 61 -3.89 23.48 7.03
CA THR A 61 -2.51 22.98 6.97
C THR A 61 -2.03 23.06 5.53
N ASP A 62 -1.00 23.88 5.29
CA ASP A 62 -0.32 23.91 3.98
C ASP A 62 0.45 22.60 3.78
N VAL A 63 0.14 21.87 2.72
CA VAL A 63 0.84 20.63 2.31
C VAL A 63 1.42 20.75 0.91
N GLY A 64 1.48 21.95 0.37
CA GLY A 64 1.95 22.27 -0.96
C GLY A 64 3.47 22.45 -1.05
N PRO A 65 3.95 23.38 -1.90
CA PRO A 65 5.38 23.52 -2.21
C PRO A 65 6.26 23.83 -0.99
N LYS A 66 5.79 24.62 -0.03
CA LYS A 66 6.51 24.93 1.21
C LYS A 66 6.70 23.68 2.06
N PHE A 67 5.67 22.87 2.19
CA PHE A 67 5.70 21.60 2.90
C PHE A 67 6.69 20.63 2.24
N ARG A 68 6.64 20.53 0.91
CA ARG A 68 7.60 19.73 0.14
C ARG A 68 9.05 20.20 0.33
N ALA A 69 9.29 21.51 0.42
CA ALA A 69 10.63 22.06 0.66
C ALA A 69 11.17 21.68 2.05
N ILE A 70 10.30 21.65 3.08
CA ILE A 70 10.67 21.29 4.45
C ILE A 70 10.95 19.78 4.58
N PHE A 71 10.10 18.95 4.00
CA PHE A 71 10.16 17.49 4.19
C PHE A 71 10.90 16.75 3.06
N HIS A 72 11.34 17.48 2.02
CA HIS A 72 12.06 16.96 0.84
C HIS A 72 11.32 15.85 0.08
N ALA A 73 9.99 15.78 0.25
CA ALA A 73 9.13 14.82 -0.41
C ALA A 73 7.71 15.37 -0.55
N PRO A 74 6.96 14.99 -1.60
CA PRO A 74 5.60 15.45 -1.80
C PRO A 74 4.61 14.76 -0.87
N TYR A 75 3.49 15.44 -0.64
CA TYR A 75 2.30 14.84 -0.04
C TYR A 75 1.38 14.41 -1.17
N TYR A 76 0.95 13.14 -1.17
CA TYR A 76 0.05 12.61 -2.19
C TYR A 76 -1.31 12.23 -1.61
N VAL A 77 -2.33 12.38 -2.43
CA VAL A 77 -3.64 11.74 -2.25
C VAL A 77 -3.87 10.86 -3.49
N ILE A 78 -4.13 9.59 -3.29
CA ILE A 78 -4.25 8.62 -4.36
C ILE A 78 -5.39 7.64 -4.09
N HIS A 79 -6.04 7.14 -5.13
CA HIS A 79 -6.97 6.04 -4.96
C HIS A 79 -6.21 4.74 -4.65
N ARG A 80 -6.64 4.02 -3.61
CA ARG A 80 -5.97 2.80 -3.12
C ARG A 80 -5.71 1.78 -4.23
N ALA A 81 -6.66 1.62 -5.16
CA ALA A 81 -6.50 0.67 -6.26
C ALA A 81 -5.35 1.04 -7.20
N ASN A 82 -5.17 2.33 -7.50
CA ASN A 82 -4.07 2.80 -8.33
C ASN A 82 -2.73 2.63 -7.60
N PHE A 83 -2.71 2.91 -6.30
CA PHE A 83 -1.50 2.70 -5.49
C PHE A 83 -1.10 1.22 -5.44
N HIS A 84 -2.07 0.33 -5.23
CA HIS A 84 -1.84 -1.11 -5.25
C HIS A 84 -1.31 -1.60 -6.62
N GLU A 85 -1.85 -1.08 -7.72
CA GLU A 85 -1.39 -1.41 -9.07
C GLU A 85 0.07 -0.99 -9.30
N ILE A 86 0.46 0.20 -8.83
CA ILE A 86 1.84 0.69 -8.90
C ILE A 86 2.79 -0.23 -8.12
N LEU A 87 2.44 -0.57 -6.88
CA LEU A 87 3.26 -1.45 -6.04
C LEU A 87 3.37 -2.86 -6.63
N HIS A 88 2.25 -3.43 -7.08
CA HIS A 88 2.21 -4.75 -7.71
C HIS A 88 3.07 -4.79 -8.98
N GLY A 89 2.93 -3.78 -9.84
CA GLY A 89 3.74 -3.68 -11.07
C GLY A 89 5.24 -3.60 -10.74
N ARG A 90 5.61 -2.83 -9.71
CA ARG A 90 7.02 -2.73 -9.31
C ARG A 90 7.56 -4.05 -8.74
N ALA A 91 6.79 -4.73 -7.92
CA ALA A 91 7.17 -6.04 -7.38
C ALA A 91 7.41 -7.05 -8.51
N HIS A 92 6.53 -7.08 -9.51
CA HIS A 92 6.68 -7.93 -10.68
C HIS A 92 7.95 -7.60 -11.49
N GLU A 93 8.26 -6.31 -11.70
CA GLU A 93 9.49 -5.87 -12.38
C GLU A 93 10.76 -6.31 -11.65
N LEU A 94 10.69 -6.39 -10.32
CA LEU A 94 11.79 -6.87 -9.48
C LEU A 94 11.88 -8.40 -9.40
N GLY A 95 11.02 -9.13 -10.12
CA GLY A 95 11.01 -10.58 -10.14
C GLY A 95 10.40 -11.24 -8.90
N VAL A 96 9.61 -10.50 -8.11
CA VAL A 96 8.92 -11.06 -6.94
C VAL A 96 7.83 -12.02 -7.39
N ASP A 97 7.85 -13.25 -6.88
CA ASP A 97 6.81 -14.26 -7.13
C ASP A 97 5.59 -13.97 -6.25
N ILE A 98 4.51 -13.49 -6.85
CA ILE A 98 3.26 -13.15 -6.15
C ILE A 98 2.25 -14.27 -6.35
N LYS A 99 1.99 -15.01 -5.29
CA LYS A 99 1.03 -16.13 -5.28
C LYS A 99 -0.34 -15.66 -4.80
N LEU A 100 -1.28 -15.48 -5.72
CA LEU A 100 -2.67 -15.14 -5.37
C LEU A 100 -3.44 -16.39 -4.92
N GLY A 101 -4.42 -16.17 -4.03
CA GLY A 101 -5.26 -17.27 -3.51
C GLY A 101 -4.52 -18.22 -2.57
N SER A 102 -3.32 -17.85 -2.11
CA SER A 102 -2.48 -18.67 -1.24
C SER A 102 -2.66 -18.20 0.22
N LYS A 103 -3.76 -18.63 0.82
CA LYS A 103 -4.05 -18.32 2.23
C LYS A 103 -3.12 -19.11 3.13
N VAL A 104 -2.42 -18.43 4.02
CA VAL A 104 -1.61 -19.03 5.08
C VAL A 104 -2.53 -19.50 6.21
N GLU A 105 -2.36 -20.74 6.68
CA GLU A 105 -3.12 -21.30 7.79
C GLU A 105 -2.28 -21.49 9.05
N ALA A 106 -0.99 -21.72 8.90
CA ALA A 106 -0.10 -21.88 10.05
C ALA A 106 1.29 -21.30 9.78
N TYR A 107 1.95 -20.89 10.84
CA TYR A 107 3.35 -20.45 10.87
C TYR A 107 4.14 -21.37 11.81
N ASP A 108 5.34 -21.75 11.40
CA ASP A 108 6.33 -22.35 12.27
C ASP A 108 7.46 -21.33 12.50
N ALA A 109 7.70 -20.98 13.76
CA ALA A 109 8.72 -20.01 14.15
C ALA A 109 10.10 -20.68 14.37
N GLU A 110 10.14 -21.96 14.67
CA GLU A 110 11.40 -22.71 14.89
C GLU A 110 12.10 -23.00 13.56
N THR A 111 11.30 -23.41 12.58
CA THR A 111 11.74 -23.56 11.19
C THR A 111 10.96 -22.53 10.37
N PRO A 112 11.55 -21.39 9.96
CA PRO A 112 10.80 -20.33 9.29
C PRO A 112 10.02 -20.88 8.09
N SER A 113 8.78 -21.28 8.31
CA SER A 113 7.91 -21.88 7.30
C SER A 113 6.46 -21.47 7.49
N VAL A 114 5.71 -21.54 6.41
CA VAL A 114 4.26 -21.32 6.41
C VAL A 114 3.57 -22.49 5.75
N THR A 115 2.44 -22.91 6.30
CA THR A 115 1.54 -23.89 5.70
C THR A 115 0.37 -23.15 5.05
N LEU A 116 0.15 -23.40 3.77
CA LEU A 116 -0.96 -22.85 3.01
C LEU A 116 -2.21 -23.73 3.16
N GLN A 117 -3.37 -23.17 2.81
CA GLN A 117 -4.67 -23.89 2.84
C GLN A 117 -4.73 -25.17 2.00
N ASN A 118 -3.82 -25.34 1.05
CA ASN A 118 -3.69 -26.54 0.22
C ASN A 118 -2.63 -27.52 0.75
N ASP A 119 -2.27 -27.43 2.03
CA ASP A 119 -1.23 -28.21 2.71
C ASP A 119 0.19 -28.03 2.15
N GLN A 120 0.40 -27.08 1.24
CA GLN A 120 1.75 -26.76 0.75
C GLN A 120 2.53 -26.03 1.85
N VAL A 121 3.74 -26.50 2.13
CA VAL A 121 4.67 -25.84 3.06
C VAL A 121 5.68 -25.03 2.25
N LEU A 122 5.85 -23.77 2.60
CA LEU A 122 6.86 -22.87 2.06
C LEU A 122 7.88 -22.55 3.15
N ILE A 123 9.15 -22.74 2.85
CA ILE A 123 10.28 -22.48 3.76
C ILE A 123 11.02 -21.25 3.24
N ALA A 124 11.48 -20.38 4.14
CA ALA A 124 12.24 -19.19 3.81
C ALA A 124 13.25 -18.87 4.92
N ASP A 125 14.23 -18.00 4.63
CA ASP A 125 15.15 -17.49 5.66
C ASP A 125 14.49 -16.51 6.61
N LEU A 126 13.46 -15.79 6.14
CA LEU A 126 12.67 -14.85 6.90
C LEU A 126 11.21 -14.85 6.40
N ILE A 127 10.28 -14.79 7.34
CA ILE A 127 8.85 -14.66 7.06
C ILE A 127 8.33 -13.39 7.73
N VAL A 128 7.66 -12.53 6.94
CA VAL A 128 7.02 -11.32 7.43
C VAL A 128 5.51 -11.46 7.27
N ALA A 129 4.80 -11.62 8.39
CA ALA A 129 3.34 -11.62 8.40
C ALA A 129 2.82 -10.18 8.31
N ALA A 130 2.13 -9.85 7.23
CA ALA A 130 1.56 -8.53 6.96
C ALA A 130 0.07 -8.59 6.61
N ASP A 131 -0.63 -9.62 7.01
CA ASP A 131 -2.02 -9.98 6.68
C ASP A 131 -3.06 -9.39 7.64
N GLY A 132 -2.63 -8.51 8.55
CA GLY A 132 -3.50 -7.71 9.41
C GLY A 132 -4.07 -8.44 10.62
N ARG A 133 -5.16 -7.92 11.18
CA ARG A 133 -5.70 -8.34 12.50
C ARG A 133 -6.33 -9.72 12.57
N ILE A 134 -6.55 -10.40 11.46
CA ILE A 134 -7.31 -11.66 11.43
C ILE A 134 -6.48 -12.85 11.92
N PHE A 135 -5.16 -12.71 11.97
CA PHE A 135 -4.21 -13.80 12.17
C PHE A 135 -3.96 -14.22 13.64
N TRP A 136 -4.31 -13.37 14.62
CA TRP A 136 -3.98 -13.62 16.05
C TRP A 136 -4.92 -14.57 16.78
N ARG A 137 -5.58 -15.50 16.08
CA ARG A 137 -6.45 -16.49 16.74
C ARG A 137 -5.90 -17.92 16.75
N GLN A 138 -4.65 -18.13 16.40
CA GLN A 138 -4.06 -19.46 16.48
C GLN A 138 -2.80 -19.43 17.33
N GLY A 139 -2.92 -19.94 18.56
CA GLY A 139 -1.78 -20.35 19.36
C GLY A 139 -1.72 -19.79 20.77
N HIS A 140 -2.52 -20.33 21.66
CA HIS A 140 -2.12 -20.70 23.02
C HIS A 140 -2.75 -22.04 23.32
#